data_60f4663ea4af7e373a7cd3c80d64372d
#
_entry.id   60f4663ea4af7e373a7cd3c80d64372d
#
_cell.length_a   1.000
_cell.length_b   1.000
_cell.length_c   1.000
_cell.angle_alpha   90.00
_cell.angle_beta   90.00
_cell.angle_gamma   90.00
#
_symmetry.space_group_name_H-M   'P 1'
#
loop_
_entity.id
_entity.type
_entity.pdbx_description
1 polymer ?
#
loop_
_entity_poly.entity_id
_entity_poly.type
_entity_poly.pdbx_seq_one_letter_code
_entity_poly.pdbx_strand_id
1 'polypeptide(L)'
;MDRKESFQIDISTGYYCKGESILLGGAMLDGECVPDCYVKIPLKTMNRHGLIAGATGTGKTKTLQIIAEQLSENGVPVLLMDLKGDLSGLAQPGEEKDFIIERHKKLGFPYKAKAMPVELMTISNEKGVRLRATVTEFGPVMLSKLLDLNDVQSGVISLIFKYCDDHKLPLIDLKDFKKILQYSIKEGKEVIGAEYGNISSSTVNTIIRKIIELEQQGAEDFFGEPSFDMEDLLRIDKQGNGFISIIRLTDMQDRPKLFSTFMLSMLAEIYASFPEQGDSPKPKLVIFIDEAHLVFRESSQVLTDQIEAIVKLIRSKGVGIYFCTQNPTDVPETILGQLGLKVQHALRAFTAKDRKEIKQTAENYPISKFYRTDEILTSLGIGEALITALNEKGIPTPLAATYLRAPMTRMDILVPDEMDVLLNNSELIDIYEDTIDADSAYEILKEKIEAAGKKDHQEKIRKETNTIHRRRSEKSTFETISQNTMVRQVGRTLARELVRGFLGVLGVSTTTKRRKRKY
;
A
#
# COMPACT_ATOMS: atom_id res chain seq x y z
N MET A 1 -29.85 34.97 19.49
CA MET A 1 -28.79 34.66 18.54
C MET A 1 -29.46 34.05 17.32
N ASP A 2 -29.25 34.65 16.15
CA ASP A 2 -29.83 34.11 14.92
C ASP A 2 -29.19 32.74 14.60
N ARG A 3 -29.93 31.84 13.90
CA ARG A 3 -29.48 30.50 13.51
C ARG A 3 -28.18 30.58 12.69
N LYS A 4 -28.06 31.56 11.82
CA LYS A 4 -26.87 31.81 10.99
C LYS A 4 -25.67 32.26 11.83
N GLU A 5 -25.86 33.18 12.78
CA GLU A 5 -24.80 33.60 13.72
C GLU A 5 -24.30 32.44 14.58
N SER A 6 -25.25 31.63 15.11
CA SER A 6 -24.89 30.45 15.90
C SER A 6 -24.08 29.44 15.08
N PHE A 7 -24.44 29.24 13.79
CA PHE A 7 -23.71 28.40 12.87
C PHE A 7 -22.29 28.93 12.60
N GLN A 8 -22.15 30.24 12.33
CA GLN A 8 -20.85 30.87 12.08
C GLN A 8 -19.91 30.68 13.26
N ILE A 9 -20.38 30.87 14.47
CA ILE A 9 -19.59 30.70 15.69
C ILE A 9 -19.15 29.25 15.87
N ASP A 10 -20.08 28.31 15.68
CA ASP A 10 -19.81 26.87 15.85
C ASP A 10 -18.74 26.37 14.86
N ILE A 11 -18.91 26.72 13.57
CA ILE A 11 -17.97 26.33 12.52
C ILE A 11 -16.62 27.04 12.68
N SER A 12 -16.60 28.37 12.84
CA SER A 12 -15.35 29.11 12.96
C SER A 12 -14.54 28.71 14.20
N THR A 13 -15.20 28.34 15.28
CA THR A 13 -14.53 27.83 16.49
C THR A 13 -14.05 26.38 16.29
N GLY A 14 -14.91 25.52 15.74
CA GLY A 14 -14.62 24.09 15.59
C GLY A 14 -13.51 23.78 14.58
N TYR A 15 -13.41 24.58 13.50
CA TYR A 15 -12.40 24.45 12.46
C TYR A 15 -11.26 25.46 12.56
N TYR A 16 -11.12 26.12 13.72
CA TYR A 16 -10.00 27.03 13.98
C TYR A 16 -8.70 26.25 14.09
N CYS A 17 -7.69 26.65 13.29
CA CYS A 17 -6.34 26.11 13.32
C CYS A 17 -5.33 27.23 13.60
N LYS A 18 -4.40 27.01 14.53
CA LYS A 18 -3.23 27.89 14.78
C LYS A 18 -2.05 27.51 13.90
N GLY A 19 -1.86 26.20 13.68
CA GLY A 19 -0.80 25.65 12.86
C GLY A 19 -1.15 25.58 11.38
N GLU A 20 -0.29 24.90 10.62
CA GLU A 20 -0.51 24.64 9.21
C GLU A 20 -1.74 23.76 9.01
N SER A 21 -2.52 24.07 7.96
CA SER A 21 -3.78 23.39 7.66
C SER A 21 -4.05 23.36 6.17
N ILE A 22 -4.81 22.37 5.72
CA ILE A 22 -5.39 22.34 4.38
C ILE A 22 -6.80 22.94 4.40
N LEU A 23 -7.17 23.63 3.31
CA LEU A 23 -8.48 24.25 3.14
C LEU A 23 -9.32 23.44 2.17
N LEU A 24 -10.41 22.84 2.65
CA LEU A 24 -11.30 22.02 1.81
C LEU A 24 -12.37 22.87 1.09
N GLY A 25 -12.89 23.90 1.75
CA GLY A 25 -13.94 24.74 1.16
C GLY A 25 -14.64 25.64 2.17
N GLY A 26 -15.81 26.13 1.82
CA GLY A 26 -16.68 26.95 2.68
C GLY A 26 -17.86 26.14 3.22
N ALA A 27 -18.19 26.32 4.51
CA ALA A 27 -19.34 25.66 5.11
C ALA A 27 -20.65 26.23 4.57
N MET A 28 -21.65 25.36 4.43
CA MET A 28 -22.97 25.68 3.88
C MET A 28 -24.04 25.55 4.95
N LEU A 29 -24.99 26.47 4.91
CA LEU A 29 -26.24 26.40 5.68
C LEU A 29 -27.41 26.59 4.72
N ASP A 30 -28.40 25.70 4.77
CA ASP A 30 -29.60 25.73 3.94
C ASP A 30 -29.29 25.82 2.41
N GLY A 31 -28.19 25.15 1.96
CA GLY A 31 -27.76 25.08 0.56
C GLY A 31 -26.88 26.25 0.09
N GLU A 32 -26.59 27.23 0.94
CA GLU A 32 -25.77 28.39 0.61
C GLU A 32 -24.45 28.42 1.40
N CYS A 33 -23.35 28.85 0.74
CA CYS A 33 -22.09 29.11 1.43
C CYS A 33 -22.25 30.27 2.42
N VAL A 34 -21.80 30.04 3.65
CA VAL A 34 -21.76 31.11 4.65
C VAL A 34 -20.40 31.80 4.57
N PRO A 35 -20.36 33.13 4.38
CA PRO A 35 -19.11 33.87 4.28
C PRO A 35 -18.19 33.64 5.50
N ASP A 36 -16.88 33.55 5.25
CA ASP A 36 -15.82 33.39 6.25
C ASP A 36 -15.89 32.14 7.11
N CYS A 37 -16.78 31.20 6.76
CA CYS A 37 -16.90 29.91 7.43
C CYS A 37 -16.13 28.83 6.67
N TYR A 38 -14.82 28.78 6.85
CA TYR A 38 -13.94 27.85 6.15
C TYR A 38 -13.74 26.54 6.89
N VAL A 39 -13.81 25.42 6.14
CA VAL A 39 -13.52 24.08 6.64
C VAL A 39 -12.03 23.80 6.41
N LYS A 40 -11.26 23.91 7.48
CA LYS A 40 -9.80 23.71 7.52
C LYS A 40 -9.44 22.48 8.34
N ILE A 41 -8.52 21.68 7.84
CA ILE A 41 -8.05 20.47 8.52
C ILE A 41 -6.59 20.68 8.93
N PRO A 42 -6.26 20.56 10.23
CA PRO A 42 -4.89 20.73 10.73
C PRO A 42 -3.98 19.64 10.17
N LEU A 43 -2.79 19.99 9.66
CA LEU A 43 -1.81 18.99 9.21
C LEU A 43 -1.41 18.04 10.35
N LYS A 44 -1.31 18.53 11.56
CA LYS A 44 -0.98 17.75 12.77
C LYS A 44 -1.88 16.52 12.96
N THR A 45 -3.12 16.54 12.46
CA THR A 45 -4.06 15.44 12.63
C THR A 45 -4.23 14.56 11.40
N MET A 46 -3.51 14.86 10.31
CA MET A 46 -3.63 14.10 9.06
C MET A 46 -3.03 12.68 9.14
N ASN A 47 -2.19 12.38 10.13
CA ASN A 47 -1.74 11.01 10.43
C ASN A 47 -2.82 10.17 11.18
N ARG A 48 -4.01 10.73 11.44
CA ARG A 48 -5.10 10.01 12.11
C ARG A 48 -6.11 9.42 11.15
N HIS A 49 -5.63 9.09 9.96
CA HIS A 49 -6.37 8.41 8.91
C HIS A 49 -7.65 9.15 8.47
N GLY A 50 -8.23 8.71 7.36
CA GLY A 50 -9.44 9.34 6.84
C GLY A 50 -10.26 8.47 5.90
N LEU A 51 -11.49 8.93 5.64
CA LEU A 51 -12.43 8.37 4.69
C LEU A 51 -12.89 9.44 3.73
N ILE A 52 -12.89 9.13 2.44
CA ILE A 52 -13.57 9.89 1.38
C ILE A 52 -14.59 8.95 0.75
N ALA A 53 -15.86 9.15 1.04
CA ALA A 53 -16.91 8.26 0.55
C ALA A 53 -18.01 8.99 -0.22
N GLY A 54 -18.75 8.27 -1.08
CA GLY A 54 -19.89 8.80 -1.81
C GLY A 54 -20.12 8.13 -3.15
N ALA A 55 -21.28 8.34 -3.75
CA ALA A 55 -21.66 7.75 -5.03
C ALA A 55 -20.72 8.16 -6.17
N THR A 56 -20.71 7.40 -7.26
CA THR A 56 -19.95 7.73 -8.47
C THR A 56 -20.38 9.09 -9.04
N GLY A 57 -19.41 9.89 -9.49
CA GLY A 57 -19.66 11.21 -10.10
C GLY A 57 -19.95 12.34 -9.09
N THR A 58 -19.88 12.11 -7.78
CA THR A 58 -20.14 13.15 -6.76
C THR A 58 -18.92 14.03 -6.43
N GLY A 59 -17.71 13.63 -6.87
CA GLY A 59 -16.47 14.41 -6.69
C GLY A 59 -15.43 13.81 -5.77
N LYS A 60 -15.52 12.52 -5.41
CA LYS A 60 -14.53 11.83 -4.54
C LYS A 60 -13.09 12.00 -5.03
N THR A 61 -12.81 11.62 -6.30
CA THR A 61 -11.46 11.75 -6.89
C THR A 61 -10.95 13.18 -6.83
N LYS A 62 -11.83 14.17 -7.04
CA LYS A 62 -11.44 15.59 -6.95
C LYS A 62 -11.18 16.03 -5.52
N THR A 63 -11.89 15.49 -4.53
CA THR A 63 -11.58 15.72 -3.11
C THR A 63 -10.25 15.08 -2.71
N LEU A 64 -9.96 13.86 -3.16
CA LEU A 64 -8.65 13.23 -2.98
C LEU A 64 -7.57 14.12 -3.57
N GLN A 65 -7.75 14.58 -4.81
CA GLN A 65 -6.84 15.48 -5.51
C GLN A 65 -6.59 16.79 -4.72
N ILE A 66 -7.66 17.45 -4.22
CA ILE A 66 -7.58 18.66 -3.37
C ILE A 66 -6.75 18.42 -2.10
N ILE A 67 -6.89 17.27 -1.46
CA ILE A 67 -6.15 16.97 -0.24
C ILE A 67 -4.69 16.66 -0.59
N ALA A 68 -4.44 15.82 -1.60
CA ALA A 68 -3.09 15.42 -2.02
C ALA A 68 -2.23 16.62 -2.46
N GLU A 69 -2.77 17.53 -3.29
CA GLU A 69 -2.03 18.70 -3.76
C GLU A 69 -1.68 19.68 -2.63
N GLN A 70 -2.58 19.87 -1.65
CA GLN A 70 -2.30 20.74 -0.50
C GLN A 70 -1.33 20.10 0.50
N LEU A 71 -1.36 18.77 0.68
CA LEU A 71 -0.34 18.04 1.43
C LEU A 71 1.03 18.23 0.79
N SER A 72 1.14 18.00 -0.53
CA SER A 72 2.35 18.24 -1.31
C SER A 72 2.86 19.66 -1.14
N GLU A 73 2.00 20.68 -1.31
CA GLU A 73 2.35 22.10 -1.16
C GLU A 73 2.89 22.44 0.24
N ASN A 74 2.46 21.73 1.26
CA ASN A 74 2.95 21.86 2.64
C ASN A 74 4.17 20.96 2.94
N GLY A 75 4.81 20.39 1.93
CA GLY A 75 6.00 19.55 2.07
C GLY A 75 5.69 18.20 2.74
N VAL A 76 4.51 17.65 2.52
CA VAL A 76 4.13 16.31 2.94
C VAL A 76 4.07 15.40 1.72
N PRO A 77 4.94 14.41 1.60
CA PRO A 77 4.86 13.39 0.55
C PRO A 77 3.54 12.63 0.59
N VAL A 78 3.06 12.26 -0.59
CA VAL A 78 1.78 11.56 -0.75
C VAL A 78 1.98 10.32 -1.62
N LEU A 79 1.37 9.22 -1.23
CA LEU A 79 1.29 8.00 -2.02
C LEU A 79 -0.16 7.75 -2.43
N LEU A 80 -0.41 7.64 -3.73
CA LEU A 80 -1.74 7.37 -4.28
C LEU A 80 -1.75 5.98 -4.92
N MET A 81 -2.69 5.14 -4.54
CA MET A 81 -2.98 3.87 -5.21
C MET A 81 -4.12 4.12 -6.21
N ASP A 82 -3.77 4.32 -7.47
CA ASP A 82 -4.70 4.71 -8.53
C ASP A 82 -5.17 3.49 -9.33
N LEU A 83 -6.34 2.94 -8.95
CA LEU A 83 -6.95 1.82 -9.64
C LEU A 83 -7.73 2.24 -10.90
N LYS A 84 -8.11 3.51 -11.02
CA LYS A 84 -8.88 4.03 -12.17
C LYS A 84 -8.02 4.65 -13.24
N GLY A 85 -6.80 5.08 -12.90
CA GLY A 85 -5.92 5.80 -13.81
C GLY A 85 -6.31 7.27 -14.04
N ASP A 86 -7.10 7.87 -13.12
CA ASP A 86 -7.67 9.21 -13.28
C ASP A 86 -6.97 10.31 -12.46
N LEU A 87 -5.80 10.01 -11.86
CA LEU A 87 -5.06 10.93 -10.99
C LEU A 87 -3.80 11.53 -11.60
N SER A 88 -3.38 11.10 -12.79
CA SER A 88 -2.14 11.57 -13.43
C SER A 88 -2.12 13.09 -13.70
N GLY A 89 -3.28 13.73 -13.83
CA GLY A 89 -3.42 15.17 -14.02
C GLY A 89 -2.85 16.04 -12.90
N LEU A 90 -2.54 15.47 -11.72
CA LEU A 90 -1.82 16.15 -10.64
C LEU A 90 -0.47 16.74 -11.07
N ALA A 91 0.16 16.20 -12.12
CA ALA A 91 1.42 16.69 -12.69
C ALA A 91 1.28 17.97 -13.53
N GLN A 92 0.07 18.42 -13.83
CA GLN A 92 -0.18 19.60 -14.67
C GLN A 92 -1.05 20.64 -13.94
N PRO A 93 -0.86 21.93 -14.25
CA PRO A 93 -1.72 22.95 -13.66
C PRO A 93 -3.16 22.82 -14.16
N GLY A 94 -4.10 23.17 -13.32
CA GLY A 94 -5.52 23.21 -13.67
C GLY A 94 -5.84 24.32 -14.68
N GLU A 95 -7.01 24.24 -15.27
CA GLU A 95 -7.52 25.22 -16.23
C GLU A 95 -8.48 26.19 -15.54
N GLU A 96 -8.40 27.47 -15.90
CA GLU A 96 -9.32 28.51 -15.43
C GLU A 96 -10.63 28.47 -16.24
N LYS A 97 -11.52 27.52 -15.91
CA LYS A 97 -12.86 27.40 -16.51
C LYS A 97 -13.86 28.28 -15.76
N ASP A 98 -14.85 28.81 -16.44
CA ASP A 98 -15.88 29.71 -15.88
C ASP A 98 -16.51 29.13 -14.60
N PHE A 99 -16.88 27.85 -14.60
CA PHE A 99 -17.51 27.22 -13.44
C PHE A 99 -16.55 27.12 -12.23
N ILE A 100 -15.21 27.05 -12.45
CA ILE A 100 -14.19 27.05 -11.40
C ILE A 100 -14.08 28.45 -10.80
N ILE A 101 -14.03 29.46 -11.65
CA ILE A 101 -13.95 30.87 -11.23
C ILE A 101 -15.20 31.26 -10.43
N GLU A 102 -16.38 30.89 -10.92
CA GLU A 102 -17.64 31.11 -10.18
C GLU A 102 -17.68 30.39 -8.84
N ARG A 103 -17.15 29.15 -8.79
CA ARG A 103 -17.03 28.37 -7.55
C ARG A 103 -16.18 29.12 -6.53
N HIS A 104 -15.01 29.57 -6.94
CA HIS A 104 -14.09 30.28 -6.06
C HIS A 104 -14.59 31.68 -5.67
N LYS A 105 -15.35 32.34 -6.52
CA LYS A 105 -16.06 33.59 -6.19
C LYS A 105 -17.08 33.37 -5.06
N LYS A 106 -17.84 32.25 -5.10
CA LYS A 106 -18.77 31.89 -4.01
C LYS A 106 -18.05 31.56 -2.71
N LEU A 107 -16.85 30.98 -2.80
CA LEU A 107 -16.00 30.65 -1.66
C LEU A 107 -15.30 31.86 -1.04
N GLY A 108 -15.20 32.98 -1.76
CA GLY A 108 -14.56 34.23 -1.28
C GLY A 108 -13.04 34.25 -1.36
N PHE A 109 -12.40 33.34 -2.12
CA PHE A 109 -10.96 33.37 -2.39
C PHE A 109 -10.64 33.00 -3.84
N PRO A 110 -9.52 33.53 -4.42
CA PRO A 110 -9.21 33.33 -5.83
C PRO A 110 -8.80 31.88 -6.12
N TYR A 111 -9.09 31.43 -7.34
CA TYR A 111 -8.51 30.20 -7.87
C TYR A 111 -7.05 30.43 -8.24
N LYS A 112 -6.21 29.43 -8.01
CA LYS A 112 -4.81 29.41 -8.43
C LYS A 112 -4.51 28.05 -9.03
N ALA A 113 -4.17 28.02 -10.31
CA ALA A 113 -3.71 26.79 -10.96
C ALA A 113 -2.23 26.55 -10.59
N LYS A 114 -1.90 25.28 -10.27
CA LYS A 114 -0.54 24.88 -9.92
C LYS A 114 -0.34 23.40 -10.25
N ALA A 115 0.80 23.03 -10.82
CA ALA A 115 1.23 21.63 -10.95
C ALA A 115 1.92 21.16 -9.67
N MET A 116 1.88 19.86 -9.38
CA MET A 116 2.60 19.25 -8.28
C MET A 116 3.73 18.35 -8.79
N PRO A 117 4.80 18.11 -8.00
CA PRO A 117 5.80 17.13 -8.34
C PRO A 117 5.18 15.72 -8.23
N VAL A 118 5.08 15.03 -9.36
CA VAL A 118 4.46 13.71 -9.47
C VAL A 118 5.50 12.69 -9.91
N GLU A 119 5.46 11.50 -9.30
CA GLU A 119 6.20 10.32 -9.73
C GLU A 119 5.20 9.23 -10.11
N LEU A 120 5.28 8.71 -11.33
CA LEU A 120 4.45 7.58 -11.77
C LEU A 120 5.16 6.27 -11.45
N MET A 121 4.49 5.39 -10.75
CA MET A 121 5.01 4.09 -10.31
C MET A 121 4.13 2.95 -10.80
N THR A 122 4.68 1.76 -10.88
CA THR A 122 3.95 0.56 -11.32
C THR A 122 4.48 -0.70 -10.66
N ILE A 123 3.60 -1.68 -10.47
CA ILE A 123 3.92 -3.07 -10.06
C ILE A 123 3.69 -4.06 -11.22
N SER A 124 3.39 -3.57 -12.40
CA SER A 124 3.04 -4.35 -13.59
C SER A 124 3.79 -3.84 -14.81
N ASN A 125 3.38 -4.23 -16.01
CA ASN A 125 3.96 -3.79 -17.27
C ASN A 125 3.53 -2.37 -17.72
N GLU A 126 2.80 -1.63 -16.89
CA GLU A 126 2.51 -0.24 -17.19
C GLU A 126 3.78 0.63 -17.10
N LYS A 127 3.79 1.77 -17.82
CA LYS A 127 4.91 2.72 -17.77
C LYS A 127 4.99 3.37 -16.39
N GLY A 128 6.17 3.39 -15.77
CA GLY A 128 6.41 3.99 -14.46
C GLY A 128 7.64 3.41 -13.77
N VAL A 129 8.05 4.01 -12.67
CA VAL A 129 9.09 3.48 -11.79
C VAL A 129 8.66 2.10 -11.26
N ARG A 130 9.48 1.09 -11.45
CA ARG A 130 9.16 -0.29 -11.06
C ARG A 130 9.24 -0.47 -9.55
N LEU A 131 8.13 -0.85 -8.95
CA LEU A 131 8.07 -1.24 -7.54
C LEU A 131 8.26 -2.76 -7.44
N ARG A 132 9.50 -3.19 -7.32
CA ARG A 132 9.84 -4.60 -7.13
C ARG A 132 10.12 -4.90 -5.66
N ALA A 133 9.90 -6.15 -5.30
CA ALA A 133 10.35 -6.72 -4.04
C ALA A 133 10.96 -8.10 -4.31
N THR A 134 11.98 -8.50 -3.57
CA THR A 134 12.48 -9.87 -3.67
C THR A 134 11.53 -10.83 -2.94
N VAL A 135 11.48 -12.09 -3.36
CA VAL A 135 10.75 -13.14 -2.66
C VAL A 135 11.24 -13.24 -1.20
N THR A 136 12.55 -13.06 -0.97
CA THR A 136 13.14 -13.01 0.38
C THR A 136 12.53 -11.91 1.24
N GLU A 137 12.38 -10.69 0.72
CA GLU A 137 11.78 -9.53 1.42
C GLU A 137 10.29 -9.74 1.67
N PHE A 138 9.57 -10.25 0.68
CA PHE A 138 8.15 -10.55 0.81
C PHE A 138 7.88 -11.56 1.95
N GLY A 139 8.75 -12.54 2.08
CA GLY A 139 8.77 -13.47 3.21
C GLY A 139 7.72 -14.59 3.14
N PRO A 140 7.88 -15.62 3.99
CA PRO A 140 7.10 -16.85 3.91
C PRO A 140 5.60 -16.64 4.25
N VAL A 141 5.30 -15.72 5.17
CA VAL A 141 3.92 -15.47 5.61
C VAL A 141 3.09 -14.82 4.50
N MET A 142 3.65 -13.77 3.88
CA MET A 142 2.96 -13.06 2.80
C MET A 142 2.83 -13.93 1.56
N LEU A 143 3.89 -14.66 1.20
CA LEU A 143 3.86 -15.57 0.07
C LEU A 143 2.84 -16.71 0.27
N SER A 144 2.74 -17.26 1.48
CA SER A 144 1.72 -18.27 1.81
C SER A 144 0.29 -17.76 1.61
N LYS A 145 0.05 -16.47 1.94
CA LYS A 145 -1.26 -15.83 1.75
C LYS A 145 -1.55 -15.53 0.28
N LEU A 146 -0.57 -14.99 -0.42
CA LEU A 146 -0.68 -14.72 -1.85
C LEU A 146 -1.04 -15.99 -2.62
N LEU A 147 -0.39 -17.11 -2.27
CA LEU A 147 -0.63 -18.41 -2.88
C LEU A 147 -1.85 -19.16 -2.30
N ASP A 148 -2.54 -18.61 -1.30
CA ASP A 148 -3.70 -19.24 -0.64
C ASP A 148 -3.41 -20.65 -0.13
N LEU A 149 -2.38 -20.77 0.70
CA LEU A 149 -1.88 -22.03 1.20
C LEU A 149 -2.54 -22.42 2.53
N ASN A 150 -2.76 -23.71 2.70
CA ASN A 150 -3.16 -24.26 4.00
C ASN A 150 -1.94 -24.35 4.96
N ASP A 151 -2.20 -24.69 6.25
CA ASP A 151 -1.17 -24.74 7.28
C ASP A 151 0.01 -25.66 6.94
N VAL A 152 -0.27 -26.83 6.32
CA VAL A 152 0.78 -27.78 5.92
C VAL A 152 1.67 -27.20 4.81
N GLN A 153 1.08 -26.57 3.81
CA GLN A 153 1.79 -25.93 2.71
C GLN A 153 2.58 -24.71 3.19
N SER A 154 1.98 -23.89 4.05
CA SER A 154 2.65 -22.74 4.68
C SER A 154 3.84 -23.17 5.54
N GLY A 155 3.72 -24.30 6.25
CA GLY A 155 4.83 -24.90 6.99
C GLY A 155 6.00 -25.29 6.08
N VAL A 156 5.71 -25.85 4.89
CA VAL A 156 6.76 -26.15 3.89
C VAL A 156 7.45 -24.88 3.41
N ILE A 157 6.68 -23.83 3.09
CA ILE A 157 7.28 -22.54 2.69
C ILE A 157 8.18 -21.99 3.79
N SER A 158 7.73 -21.96 5.04
CA SER A 158 8.52 -21.48 6.19
C SER A 158 9.82 -22.25 6.35
N LEU A 159 9.78 -23.57 6.16
CA LEU A 159 10.95 -24.44 6.21
C LEU A 159 11.95 -24.10 5.06
N ILE A 160 11.45 -23.91 3.84
CA ILE A 160 12.28 -23.58 2.68
C ILE A 160 12.96 -22.21 2.88
N PHE A 161 12.24 -21.20 3.36
CA PHE A 161 12.84 -19.91 3.68
C PHE A 161 13.94 -20.03 4.74
N LYS A 162 13.70 -20.80 5.81
CA LYS A 162 14.69 -21.06 6.85
C LYS A 162 15.93 -21.75 6.27
N TYR A 163 15.75 -22.76 5.42
CA TYR A 163 16.87 -23.42 4.73
C TYR A 163 17.65 -22.43 3.87
N CYS A 164 16.97 -21.57 3.12
CA CYS A 164 17.63 -20.56 2.27
C CYS A 164 18.41 -19.55 3.10
N ASP A 165 17.85 -19.08 4.23
CA ASP A 165 18.53 -18.14 5.13
C ASP A 165 19.80 -18.76 5.73
N ASP A 166 19.73 -20.01 6.22
CA ASP A 166 20.85 -20.72 6.82
C ASP A 166 21.99 -21.00 5.81
N HIS A 167 21.61 -21.22 4.54
CA HIS A 167 22.56 -21.54 3.47
C HIS A 167 22.91 -20.36 2.57
N LYS A 168 22.46 -19.14 2.91
CA LYS A 168 22.70 -17.89 2.16
C LYS A 168 22.32 -18.02 0.69
N LEU A 169 21.13 -18.55 0.44
CA LEU A 169 20.52 -18.67 -0.88
C LEU A 169 19.47 -17.56 -1.04
N PRO A 170 19.77 -16.44 -1.71
CA PRO A 170 18.81 -15.38 -1.89
C PRO A 170 17.70 -15.83 -2.85
N LEU A 171 16.45 -15.60 -2.44
CA LEU A 171 15.28 -15.80 -3.26
C LEU A 171 14.88 -14.44 -3.86
N ILE A 172 15.33 -14.18 -5.06
CA ILE A 172 15.10 -12.89 -5.74
C ILE A 172 13.73 -12.90 -6.39
N ASP A 173 13.44 -13.90 -7.20
CA ASP A 173 12.21 -14.01 -7.97
C ASP A 173 11.46 -15.34 -7.76
N LEU A 174 10.36 -15.54 -8.49
CA LEU A 174 9.58 -16.78 -8.42
C LEU A 174 10.30 -17.98 -9.05
N LYS A 175 11.28 -17.75 -9.96
CA LYS A 175 12.08 -18.83 -10.55
C LYS A 175 12.99 -19.45 -9.51
N ASP A 176 13.64 -18.62 -8.67
CA ASP A 176 14.42 -19.05 -7.53
C ASP A 176 13.60 -19.92 -6.59
N PHE A 177 12.41 -19.42 -6.26
CA PHE A 177 11.54 -20.12 -5.33
C PHE A 177 11.04 -21.46 -5.91
N LYS A 178 10.71 -21.54 -7.20
CA LYS A 178 10.40 -22.81 -7.86
C LYS A 178 11.59 -23.76 -7.85
N LYS A 179 12.80 -23.24 -8.10
CA LYS A 179 14.02 -24.05 -8.15
C LYS A 179 14.36 -24.70 -6.81
N ILE A 180 14.30 -23.93 -5.72
CA ILE A 180 14.57 -24.48 -4.39
C ILE A 180 13.50 -25.51 -3.97
N LEU A 181 12.23 -25.25 -4.29
CA LEU A 181 11.15 -26.22 -4.07
C LEU A 181 11.41 -27.53 -4.81
N GLN A 182 11.83 -27.49 -6.07
CA GLN A 182 12.18 -28.68 -6.84
C GLN A 182 13.40 -29.40 -6.25
N TYR A 183 14.42 -28.64 -5.87
CA TYR A 183 15.61 -29.16 -5.21
C TYR A 183 15.26 -29.91 -3.91
N SER A 184 14.35 -29.37 -3.10
CA SER A 184 13.97 -29.94 -1.81
C SER A 184 13.34 -31.35 -1.89
N ILE A 185 12.80 -31.73 -3.03
CA ILE A 185 12.18 -33.06 -3.24
C ILE A 185 13.00 -33.98 -4.14
N LYS A 186 14.11 -33.50 -4.69
CA LYS A 186 15.03 -34.24 -5.56
C LYS A 186 16.42 -34.34 -4.91
N GLU A 187 17.37 -33.53 -5.36
CA GLU A 187 18.77 -33.61 -4.99
C GLU A 187 19.03 -33.23 -3.51
N GLY A 188 18.25 -32.28 -2.98
CA GLY A 188 18.34 -31.79 -1.58
C GLY A 188 17.52 -32.60 -0.57
N LYS A 189 16.77 -33.59 -1.01
CA LYS A 189 15.79 -34.31 -0.18
C LYS A 189 16.40 -34.91 1.11
N GLU A 190 17.56 -35.53 1.00
CA GLU A 190 18.23 -36.17 2.15
C GLU A 190 18.77 -35.12 3.12
N VAL A 191 19.40 -34.07 2.62
CA VAL A 191 19.99 -33.00 3.44
C VAL A 191 18.90 -32.22 4.16
N ILE A 192 17.89 -31.74 3.43
CA ILE A 192 16.78 -30.99 4.02
C ILE A 192 15.97 -31.87 4.97
N GLY A 193 15.75 -33.12 4.59
CA GLY A 193 15.02 -34.08 5.42
C GLY A 193 15.70 -34.38 6.75
N ALA A 194 17.03 -34.42 6.79
CA ALA A 194 17.80 -34.68 7.99
C ALA A 194 17.80 -33.48 8.97
N GLU A 195 17.87 -32.25 8.46
CA GLU A 195 18.01 -31.04 9.30
C GLU A 195 16.68 -30.37 9.62
N TYR A 196 15.73 -30.35 8.68
CA TYR A 196 14.50 -29.58 8.79
C TYR A 196 13.23 -30.45 8.76
N GLY A 197 13.37 -31.75 8.49
CA GLY A 197 12.27 -32.70 8.39
C GLY A 197 11.83 -32.99 6.97
N ASN A 198 11.11 -34.11 6.79
CA ASN A 198 10.73 -34.61 5.47
C ASN A 198 9.61 -33.78 4.83
N ILE A 199 9.82 -33.39 3.58
CA ILE A 199 8.86 -32.64 2.76
C ILE A 199 8.17 -33.62 1.79
N SER A 200 6.83 -33.54 1.72
CA SER A 200 6.05 -34.34 0.78
C SER A 200 6.15 -33.78 -0.64
N SER A 201 6.51 -34.62 -1.61
CA SER A 201 6.53 -34.21 -3.03
C SER A 201 5.15 -33.77 -3.53
N SER A 202 4.06 -34.32 -3.03
CA SER A 202 2.70 -33.90 -3.41
C SER A 202 2.40 -32.48 -2.94
N THR A 203 2.84 -32.11 -1.74
CA THR A 203 2.69 -30.76 -1.19
C THR A 203 3.48 -29.74 -2.02
N VAL A 204 4.74 -30.03 -2.32
CA VAL A 204 5.59 -29.16 -3.14
C VAL A 204 5.02 -28.96 -4.54
N ASN A 205 4.56 -30.04 -5.20
CA ASN A 205 3.95 -29.96 -6.53
C ASN A 205 2.65 -29.11 -6.52
N THR A 206 1.91 -29.11 -5.42
CA THR A 206 0.74 -28.24 -5.26
C THR A 206 1.15 -26.78 -5.14
N ILE A 207 2.18 -26.48 -4.35
CA ILE A 207 2.72 -25.11 -4.22
C ILE A 207 3.23 -24.61 -5.58
N ILE A 208 4.00 -25.44 -6.32
CA ILE A 208 4.52 -25.07 -7.65
C ILE A 208 3.38 -24.75 -8.63
N ARG A 209 2.29 -25.52 -8.63
CA ARG A 209 1.12 -25.19 -9.49
C ARG A 209 0.50 -23.84 -9.15
N LYS A 210 0.40 -23.50 -7.86
CA LYS A 210 -0.11 -22.19 -7.42
C LYS A 210 0.85 -21.04 -7.79
N ILE A 211 2.16 -21.29 -7.79
CA ILE A 211 3.14 -20.29 -8.26
C ILE A 211 2.95 -20.07 -9.78
N ILE A 212 2.79 -21.13 -10.57
CA ILE A 212 2.54 -21.00 -12.02
C ILE A 212 1.25 -20.24 -12.30
N GLU A 213 0.19 -20.50 -11.55
CA GLU A 213 -1.06 -19.75 -11.63
C GLU A 213 -0.85 -18.26 -11.32
N LEU A 214 -0.04 -17.94 -10.31
CA LEU A 214 0.31 -16.58 -9.94
C LEU A 214 1.16 -15.88 -11.02
N GLU A 215 2.11 -16.58 -11.63
CA GLU A 215 2.90 -16.09 -12.78
C GLU A 215 1.99 -15.74 -13.96
N GLN A 216 1.00 -16.58 -14.27
CA GLN A 216 0.02 -16.28 -15.33
C GLN A 216 -0.83 -15.03 -15.02
N GLN A 217 -0.93 -14.63 -13.75
CA GLN A 217 -1.56 -13.38 -13.34
C GLN A 217 -0.61 -12.17 -13.41
N GLY A 218 0.63 -12.32 -13.89
CA GLY A 218 1.60 -11.25 -14.06
C GLY A 218 2.37 -10.89 -12.77
N ALA A 219 2.39 -11.76 -11.77
CA ALA A 219 3.16 -11.50 -10.54
C ALA A 219 4.69 -11.56 -10.76
N GLU A 220 5.16 -12.06 -11.90
CA GLU A 220 6.59 -12.03 -12.26
C GLU A 220 7.14 -10.61 -12.35
N ASP A 221 6.32 -9.64 -12.75
CA ASP A 221 6.73 -8.25 -12.89
C ASP A 221 7.00 -7.56 -11.54
N PHE A 222 6.41 -8.12 -10.47
CA PHE A 222 6.55 -7.59 -9.11
C PHE A 222 7.79 -8.14 -8.38
N PHE A 223 8.19 -9.39 -8.65
CA PHE A 223 9.33 -10.00 -7.97
C PHE A 223 10.63 -9.80 -8.74
N GLY A 224 11.66 -9.25 -8.08
CA GLY A 224 12.97 -9.04 -8.68
C GLY A 224 13.82 -7.97 -8.00
N GLU A 225 15.00 -7.74 -8.54
CA GLU A 225 15.91 -6.65 -8.15
C GLU A 225 16.03 -5.60 -9.28
N PRO A 226 16.33 -4.33 -8.93
CA PRO A 226 16.46 -3.79 -7.56
C PRO A 226 15.10 -3.69 -6.86
N SER A 227 15.06 -4.06 -5.57
CA SER A 227 13.87 -3.83 -4.75
C SER A 227 13.71 -2.35 -4.43
N PHE A 228 12.46 -1.88 -4.42
CA PHE A 228 12.14 -0.48 -4.17
C PHE A 228 12.43 -0.10 -2.70
N ASP A 229 13.08 1.05 -2.50
CA ASP A 229 13.34 1.60 -1.16
C ASP A 229 12.16 2.49 -0.73
N MET A 230 11.49 2.13 0.37
CA MET A 230 10.36 2.90 0.89
C MET A 230 10.72 4.32 1.33
N GLU A 231 12.01 4.62 1.56
CA GLU A 231 12.47 5.97 1.86
C GLU A 231 12.35 6.90 0.64
N ASP A 232 12.37 6.37 -0.58
CA ASP A 232 12.16 7.14 -1.82
C ASP A 232 10.74 7.71 -1.95
N LEU A 233 9.78 7.21 -1.17
CA LEU A 233 8.45 7.81 -1.03
C LEU A 233 8.46 9.14 -0.25
N LEU A 234 9.55 9.46 0.46
CA LEU A 234 9.64 10.63 1.34
C LEU A 234 10.30 11.85 0.66
N ARG A 235 10.46 11.81 -0.66
CA ARG A 235 11.15 12.88 -1.40
C ARG A 235 10.37 14.20 -1.37
N ILE A 236 11.14 15.28 -1.33
CA ILE A 236 10.67 16.68 -1.38
C ILE A 236 11.42 17.36 -2.50
N ASP A 237 10.73 18.16 -3.31
CA ASP A 237 11.33 18.92 -4.41
C ASP A 237 12.14 20.13 -3.91
N LYS A 238 12.85 20.80 -4.82
CA LYS A 238 13.68 21.98 -4.52
C LYS A 238 12.85 23.18 -4.04
N GLN A 239 11.55 23.19 -4.26
CA GLN A 239 10.62 24.24 -3.83
C GLN A 239 10.01 23.93 -2.45
N GLY A 240 10.29 22.76 -1.88
CA GLY A 240 9.75 22.31 -0.60
C GLY A 240 8.42 21.57 -0.70
N ASN A 241 7.93 21.24 -1.91
CA ASN A 241 6.72 20.44 -2.07
C ASN A 241 7.06 18.93 -1.91
N GLY A 242 6.19 18.20 -1.22
CA GLY A 242 6.29 16.73 -1.15
C GLY A 242 5.96 16.08 -2.49
N PHE A 243 6.73 15.06 -2.93
CA PHE A 243 6.36 14.32 -4.13
C PHE A 243 5.03 13.58 -3.93
N ILE A 244 4.24 13.54 -5.00
CA ILE A 244 3.03 12.72 -5.10
C ILE A 244 3.39 11.49 -5.94
N SER A 245 3.62 10.37 -5.27
CA SER A 245 3.88 9.08 -5.90
C SER A 245 2.55 8.42 -6.27
N ILE A 246 2.30 8.15 -7.54
CA ILE A 246 1.07 7.52 -8.04
C ILE A 246 1.39 6.12 -8.52
N ILE A 247 0.97 5.10 -7.76
CA ILE A 247 1.05 3.71 -8.21
C ILE A 247 -0.12 3.45 -9.15
N ARG A 248 0.19 3.19 -10.41
CA ARG A 248 -0.78 2.86 -11.45
C ARG A 248 -1.16 1.39 -11.32
N LEU A 249 -2.45 1.11 -11.13
CA LEU A 249 -2.98 -0.21 -10.80
C LEU A 249 -4.21 -0.55 -11.66
N THR A 250 -4.31 0.05 -12.86
CA THR A 250 -5.50 -0.11 -13.72
C THR A 250 -5.71 -1.55 -14.17
N ASP A 251 -4.66 -2.32 -14.31
CA ASP A 251 -4.65 -3.73 -14.65
C ASP A 251 -4.82 -4.68 -13.43
N MET A 252 -4.89 -4.12 -12.21
CA MET A 252 -5.07 -4.89 -10.97
C MET A 252 -6.53 -5.00 -10.51
N GLN A 253 -7.48 -4.34 -11.19
CA GLN A 253 -8.91 -4.35 -10.81
C GLN A 253 -9.50 -5.76 -10.77
N ASP A 254 -9.07 -6.62 -11.67
CA ASP A 254 -9.51 -8.02 -11.76
C ASP A 254 -8.68 -8.98 -10.90
N ARG A 255 -7.73 -8.44 -10.09
CA ARG A 255 -6.79 -9.21 -9.26
C ARG A 255 -6.75 -8.70 -7.82
N PRO A 256 -7.91 -8.63 -7.12
CA PRO A 256 -8.02 -7.97 -5.81
C PRO A 256 -7.13 -8.62 -4.74
N LYS A 257 -6.88 -9.92 -4.86
CA LYS A 257 -6.02 -10.66 -3.94
C LYS A 257 -4.54 -10.27 -4.08
N LEU A 258 -4.05 -10.12 -5.31
CA LEU A 258 -2.69 -9.64 -5.57
C LEU A 258 -2.54 -8.21 -5.06
N PHE A 259 -3.49 -7.33 -5.36
CA PHE A 259 -3.51 -5.95 -4.89
C PHE A 259 -3.50 -5.84 -3.36
N SER A 260 -4.40 -6.54 -2.66
CA SER A 260 -4.48 -6.48 -1.19
C SER A 260 -3.23 -7.05 -0.50
N THR A 261 -2.62 -8.09 -1.09
CA THR A 261 -1.37 -8.66 -0.54
C THR A 261 -0.18 -7.73 -0.79
N PHE A 262 -0.06 -7.13 -1.98
CA PHE A 262 0.94 -6.09 -2.29
C PHE A 262 0.81 -4.91 -1.31
N MET A 263 -0.39 -4.38 -1.17
CA MET A 263 -0.65 -3.26 -0.26
C MET A 263 -0.26 -3.59 1.18
N LEU A 264 -0.61 -4.78 1.66
CA LEU A 264 -0.24 -5.21 3.02
C LEU A 264 1.28 -5.31 3.18
N SER A 265 1.99 -5.89 2.20
CA SER A 265 3.45 -5.98 2.21
C SER A 265 4.09 -4.60 2.28
N MET A 266 3.65 -3.68 1.43
CA MET A 266 4.15 -2.31 1.40
C MET A 266 3.88 -1.56 2.72
N LEU A 267 2.68 -1.66 3.28
CA LEU A 267 2.36 -1.05 4.57
C LEU A 267 3.19 -1.65 5.72
N ALA A 268 3.44 -2.96 5.69
CA ALA A 268 4.29 -3.64 6.68
C ALA A 268 5.75 -3.17 6.59
N GLU A 269 6.26 -2.98 5.37
CA GLU A 269 7.61 -2.49 5.15
C GLU A 269 7.78 -1.02 5.55
N ILE A 270 6.82 -0.15 5.21
CA ILE A 270 6.78 1.23 5.71
C ILE A 270 6.78 1.26 7.24
N TYR A 271 5.97 0.41 7.86
CA TYR A 271 5.93 0.34 9.32
C TYR A 271 7.27 -0.10 9.93
N ALA A 272 7.97 -1.05 9.32
CA ALA A 272 9.24 -1.56 9.81
C ALA A 272 10.41 -0.61 9.56
N SER A 273 10.45 0.05 8.39
CA SER A 273 11.58 0.91 7.97
C SER A 273 11.50 2.33 8.56
N PHE A 274 10.28 2.88 8.72
CA PHE A 274 10.16 4.25 9.23
C PHE A 274 10.40 4.32 10.74
N PRO A 275 11.19 5.31 11.22
CA PRO A 275 11.37 5.54 12.65
C PRO A 275 10.07 6.04 13.32
N GLU A 276 9.94 5.77 14.62
CA GLU A 276 8.87 6.35 15.43
C GLU A 276 8.90 7.87 15.33
N GLN A 277 7.76 8.47 15.06
CA GLN A 277 7.59 9.91 14.99
C GLN A 277 6.70 10.35 16.14
N GLY A 278 7.27 11.04 17.11
CA GLY A 278 6.50 11.61 18.21
C GLY A 278 5.45 12.64 17.75
N ASP A 279 5.10 13.61 18.60
CA ASP A 279 4.19 14.70 18.25
C ASP A 279 4.82 15.61 17.16
N SER A 280 4.52 15.32 15.90
CA SER A 280 4.98 16.10 14.75
C SER A 280 3.91 17.12 14.31
N PRO A 281 4.30 18.31 13.83
CA PRO A 281 3.35 19.31 13.32
C PRO A 281 2.66 18.86 12.02
N LYS A 282 3.23 17.91 11.27
CA LYS A 282 2.69 17.37 10.04
C LYS A 282 3.03 15.88 9.89
N PRO A 283 2.27 15.10 9.10
CA PRO A 283 2.60 13.71 8.82
C PRO A 283 3.89 13.58 8.02
N LYS A 284 4.54 12.41 8.14
CA LYS A 284 5.71 12.04 7.35
C LYS A 284 5.33 11.58 5.95
N LEU A 285 4.20 10.88 5.83
CA LEU A 285 3.63 10.38 4.58
C LEU A 285 2.12 10.27 4.72
N VAL A 286 1.39 10.53 3.64
CA VAL A 286 -0.06 10.25 3.57
C VAL A 286 -0.33 9.32 2.39
N ILE A 287 -1.02 8.21 2.66
CA ILE A 287 -1.34 7.17 1.68
C ILE A 287 -2.84 7.22 1.39
N PHE A 288 -3.21 7.30 0.12
CA PHE A 288 -4.60 7.19 -0.32
C PHE A 288 -4.78 5.85 -1.05
N ILE A 289 -5.81 5.13 -0.66
CA ILE A 289 -6.21 3.86 -1.27
C ILE A 289 -7.53 4.10 -1.98
N ASP A 290 -7.48 4.28 -3.29
CA ASP A 290 -8.71 4.40 -4.09
C ASP A 290 -9.39 3.04 -4.23
N GLU A 291 -10.71 3.05 -4.40
CA GLU A 291 -11.57 1.86 -4.45
C GLU A 291 -11.29 0.86 -3.30
N ALA A 292 -11.21 1.38 -2.07
CA ALA A 292 -10.84 0.61 -0.88
C ALA A 292 -11.68 -0.66 -0.66
N HIS A 293 -12.87 -0.74 -1.27
CA HIS A 293 -13.69 -1.95 -1.24
C HIS A 293 -12.98 -3.17 -1.84
N LEU A 294 -12.07 -2.99 -2.81
CA LEU A 294 -11.30 -4.09 -3.41
C LEU A 294 -10.28 -4.69 -2.42
N VAL A 295 -9.85 -3.89 -1.44
CA VAL A 295 -8.94 -4.38 -0.38
C VAL A 295 -9.65 -5.36 0.55
N PHE A 296 -10.93 -5.11 0.86
CA PHE A 296 -11.67 -5.83 1.90
C PHE A 296 -12.62 -6.90 1.36
N ARG A 297 -13.15 -6.73 0.15
CA ARG A 297 -14.25 -7.55 -0.40
C ARG A 297 -13.90 -9.02 -0.61
N GLU A 298 -12.68 -9.32 -1.08
CA GLU A 298 -12.21 -10.68 -1.41
C GLU A 298 -11.04 -11.12 -0.53
N SER A 299 -10.71 -10.32 0.47
CA SER A 299 -9.64 -10.65 1.40
C SER A 299 -10.10 -11.71 2.43
N SER A 300 -9.18 -12.61 2.80
CA SER A 300 -9.42 -13.50 3.92
C SER A 300 -9.54 -12.70 5.23
N GLN A 301 -10.30 -13.22 6.21
CA GLN A 301 -10.40 -12.57 7.53
C GLN A 301 -9.02 -12.26 8.14
N VAL A 302 -8.08 -13.19 7.98
CA VAL A 302 -6.69 -13.01 8.46
C VAL A 302 -5.99 -11.82 7.81
N LEU A 303 -6.20 -11.59 6.51
CA LEU A 303 -5.63 -10.45 5.79
C LEU A 303 -6.27 -9.13 6.27
N THR A 304 -7.58 -9.12 6.43
CA THR A 304 -8.32 -7.97 6.99
C THR A 304 -7.83 -7.62 8.39
N ASP A 305 -7.70 -8.60 9.29
CA ASP A 305 -7.22 -8.40 10.66
C ASP A 305 -5.79 -7.81 10.69
N GLN A 306 -4.93 -8.18 9.74
CA GLN A 306 -3.57 -7.62 9.63
C GLN A 306 -3.57 -6.19 9.13
N ILE A 307 -4.41 -5.87 8.13
CA ILE A 307 -4.57 -4.49 7.66
C ILE A 307 -5.08 -3.62 8.81
N GLU A 308 -6.07 -4.09 9.57
CA GLU A 308 -6.57 -3.38 10.75
C GLU A 308 -5.48 -3.12 11.79
N ALA A 309 -4.66 -4.14 12.07
CA ALA A 309 -3.57 -4.01 13.03
C ALA A 309 -2.51 -2.99 12.56
N ILE A 310 -2.13 -3.02 11.27
CA ILE A 310 -1.18 -2.06 10.71
C ILE A 310 -1.77 -0.65 10.75
N VAL A 311 -3.01 -0.45 10.33
CA VAL A 311 -3.69 0.86 10.38
C VAL A 311 -3.65 1.45 11.79
N LYS A 312 -3.84 0.62 12.83
CA LYS A 312 -3.74 1.06 14.23
C LYS A 312 -2.34 1.54 14.62
N LEU A 313 -1.31 0.89 14.12
CA LEU A 313 0.07 1.05 14.57
C LEU A 313 0.86 2.08 13.73
N ILE A 314 0.59 2.16 12.42
CA ILE A 314 1.39 2.96 11.47
C ILE A 314 1.33 4.47 11.77
N ARG A 315 0.31 4.90 12.51
CA ARG A 315 0.20 6.27 12.98
C ARG A 315 1.42 6.70 13.81
N SER A 316 2.00 5.80 14.62
CA SER A 316 3.20 6.08 15.41
C SER A 316 4.41 6.42 14.53
N LYS A 317 4.40 6.00 13.27
CA LYS A 317 5.40 6.31 12.25
C LYS A 317 5.13 7.64 11.51
N GLY A 318 4.10 8.38 11.92
CA GLY A 318 3.70 9.62 11.27
C GLY A 318 2.96 9.41 9.94
N VAL A 319 2.44 8.22 9.68
CA VAL A 319 1.77 7.89 8.40
C VAL A 319 0.26 7.95 8.55
N GLY A 320 -0.40 8.70 7.66
CA GLY A 320 -1.85 8.74 7.52
C GLY A 320 -2.33 7.83 6.38
N ILE A 321 -3.42 7.07 6.58
CA ILE A 321 -4.05 6.26 5.55
C ILE A 321 -5.46 6.77 5.30
N TYR A 322 -5.79 7.00 4.03
CA TYR A 322 -7.07 7.54 3.57
C TYR A 322 -7.73 6.56 2.63
N PHE A 323 -8.89 6.07 3.01
CA PHE A 323 -9.68 5.15 2.20
C PHE A 323 -10.67 5.93 1.35
N CYS A 324 -10.65 5.69 0.03
CA CYS A 324 -11.64 6.23 -0.90
C CYS A 324 -12.55 5.10 -1.37
N THR A 325 -13.88 5.25 -1.20
CA THR A 325 -14.84 4.20 -1.55
C THR A 325 -16.19 4.79 -1.93
N GLN A 326 -17.05 3.99 -2.54
CA GLN A 326 -18.41 4.41 -2.89
C GLN A 326 -19.33 4.39 -1.69
N ASN A 327 -19.15 3.41 -0.81
CA ASN A 327 -19.99 3.26 0.39
C ASN A 327 -19.11 3.14 1.64
N PRO A 328 -19.35 3.92 2.70
CA PRO A 328 -18.61 3.78 3.97
C PRO A 328 -18.64 2.37 4.55
N THR A 329 -19.70 1.61 4.33
CA THR A 329 -19.86 0.23 4.81
C THR A 329 -18.93 -0.78 4.14
N ASP A 330 -18.22 -0.39 3.07
CA ASP A 330 -17.18 -1.22 2.44
C ASP A 330 -15.92 -1.34 3.31
N VAL A 331 -15.72 -0.40 4.24
CA VAL A 331 -14.60 -0.41 5.18
C VAL A 331 -15.06 -1.02 6.51
N PRO A 332 -14.30 -1.96 7.09
CA PRO A 332 -14.65 -2.58 8.38
C PRO A 332 -14.90 -1.55 9.49
N GLU A 333 -15.88 -1.80 10.36
CA GLU A 333 -16.24 -0.90 11.48
C GLU A 333 -15.07 -0.63 12.41
N THR A 334 -14.21 -1.60 12.62
CA THR A 334 -12.98 -1.50 13.44
C THR A 334 -11.99 -0.48 12.88
N ILE A 335 -11.93 -0.33 11.55
CA ILE A 335 -11.13 0.70 10.86
C ILE A 335 -11.88 2.03 10.88
N LEU A 336 -13.19 2.04 10.52
CA LEU A 336 -14.01 3.27 10.50
C LEU A 336 -13.96 4.05 11.81
N GLY A 337 -13.91 3.34 12.94
CA GLY A 337 -13.78 3.94 14.27
C GLY A 337 -12.45 4.66 14.53
N GLN A 338 -11.43 4.48 13.67
CA GLN A 338 -10.10 5.09 13.81
C GLN A 338 -9.88 6.28 12.88
N LEU A 339 -10.81 6.51 11.94
CA LEU A 339 -10.67 7.55 10.93
C LEU A 339 -11.02 8.92 11.50
N GLY A 340 -10.00 9.76 11.61
CA GLY A 340 -10.09 11.10 12.18
C GLY A 340 -10.69 12.14 11.24
N LEU A 341 -10.60 11.95 9.91
CA LEU A 341 -11.26 12.76 8.90
C LEU A 341 -12.31 11.91 8.19
N LYS A 342 -13.51 12.43 8.06
CA LYS A 342 -14.57 11.83 7.24
C LYS A 342 -15.11 12.87 6.28
N VAL A 343 -14.97 12.61 4.98
CA VAL A 343 -15.53 13.41 3.89
C VAL A 343 -16.55 12.55 3.17
N GLN A 344 -17.83 12.88 3.34
CA GLN A 344 -18.93 12.14 2.78
C GLN A 344 -19.62 12.96 1.68
N HIS A 345 -19.44 12.55 0.45
CA HIS A 345 -20.21 13.06 -0.69
C HIS A 345 -21.62 12.45 -0.73
N ALA A 346 -22.44 12.95 -1.64
CA ALA A 346 -23.81 12.49 -1.81
C ALA A 346 -23.90 10.96 -1.95
N LEU A 347 -24.90 10.39 -1.29
CA LEU A 347 -25.36 9.03 -1.49
C LEU A 347 -26.64 9.03 -2.33
N ARG A 348 -26.87 7.95 -3.06
CA ARG A 348 -28.08 7.80 -3.90
C ARG A 348 -28.91 6.63 -3.40
N ALA A 349 -30.19 6.86 -3.18
CA ALA A 349 -31.13 5.86 -2.69
C ALA A 349 -32.07 5.42 -3.79
N PHE A 350 -31.79 4.32 -4.45
CA PHE A 350 -32.65 3.71 -5.46
C PHE A 350 -33.53 2.58 -4.88
N THR A 351 -33.06 1.91 -3.84
CA THR A 351 -33.69 0.75 -3.22
C THR A 351 -33.97 0.96 -1.74
N ALA A 352 -34.81 0.08 -1.16
CA ALA A 352 -35.01 0.08 0.29
C ALA A 352 -33.73 -0.25 1.08
N LYS A 353 -32.84 -1.04 0.48
CA LYS A 353 -31.52 -1.36 1.05
C LYS A 353 -30.67 -0.11 1.14
N ASP A 354 -30.59 0.68 0.06
CA ASP A 354 -29.80 1.92 0.03
C ASP A 354 -30.28 2.90 1.10
N ARG A 355 -31.62 3.04 1.29
CA ARG A 355 -32.18 3.90 2.35
C ARG A 355 -31.75 3.45 3.75
N LYS A 356 -31.65 2.13 3.99
CA LYS A 356 -31.17 1.60 5.28
C LYS A 356 -29.69 1.90 5.48
N GLU A 357 -28.88 1.72 4.44
CA GLU A 357 -27.44 2.03 4.46
C GLU A 357 -27.17 3.52 4.69
N ILE A 358 -27.97 4.42 4.08
CA ILE A 358 -27.85 5.86 4.31
C ILE A 358 -28.16 6.21 5.77
N LYS A 359 -29.17 5.61 6.38
CA LYS A 359 -29.47 5.82 7.81
C LYS A 359 -28.34 5.34 8.69
N GLN A 360 -27.82 4.14 8.42
CA GLN A 360 -26.67 3.59 9.15
C GLN A 360 -25.43 4.46 8.98
N THR A 361 -25.20 4.97 7.76
CA THR A 361 -24.11 5.92 7.50
C THR A 361 -24.28 7.20 8.30
N ALA A 362 -25.51 7.75 8.37
CA ALA A 362 -25.80 8.98 9.12
C ALA A 362 -25.52 8.84 10.62
N GLU A 363 -25.72 7.66 11.20
CA GLU A 363 -25.44 7.36 12.62
C GLU A 363 -23.94 7.39 12.96
N ASN A 364 -23.06 7.25 11.95
CA ASN A 364 -21.60 7.33 12.13
C ASN A 364 -21.05 8.77 12.19
N TYR A 365 -21.92 9.77 12.12
CA TYR A 365 -21.55 11.20 12.18
C TYR A 365 -22.00 11.85 13.48
N PRO A 366 -21.31 12.92 13.94
CA PRO A 366 -21.77 13.69 15.08
C PRO A 366 -23.17 14.27 14.86
N ILE A 367 -23.96 14.31 15.93
CA ILE A 367 -25.29 14.96 15.90
C ILE A 367 -25.10 16.45 15.63
N SER A 368 -25.77 16.96 14.61
CA SER A 368 -25.75 18.38 14.28
C SER A 368 -27.00 19.09 14.79
N LYS A 369 -26.84 20.34 15.23
CA LYS A 369 -27.95 21.25 15.54
C LYS A 369 -28.52 21.91 14.29
N PHE A 370 -27.79 21.84 13.18
CA PHE A 370 -28.06 22.60 11.95
C PHE A 370 -28.54 21.72 10.79
N TYR A 371 -28.18 20.43 10.79
CA TYR A 371 -28.49 19.50 9.72
C TYR A 371 -29.22 18.26 10.21
N ARG A 372 -30.13 17.76 9.39
CA ARG A 372 -30.57 16.37 9.44
C ARG A 372 -29.64 15.55 8.57
N THR A 373 -28.79 14.75 9.19
CA THR A 373 -27.69 14.06 8.49
C THR A 373 -28.19 13.11 7.39
N ASP A 374 -29.29 12.40 7.63
CA ASP A 374 -29.91 11.49 6.67
C ASP A 374 -30.47 12.21 5.44
N GLU A 375 -31.04 13.41 5.61
CA GLU A 375 -31.58 14.21 4.52
C GLU A 375 -30.48 14.88 3.70
N ILE A 376 -29.49 15.47 4.37
CA ILE A 376 -28.42 16.19 3.69
C ILE A 376 -27.55 15.25 2.85
N LEU A 377 -27.29 14.02 3.31
CA LEU A 377 -26.52 13.02 2.55
C LEU A 377 -27.11 12.69 1.19
N THR A 378 -28.41 12.86 1.01
CA THR A 378 -29.09 12.63 -0.28
C THR A 378 -29.25 13.88 -1.13
N SER A 379 -29.14 15.07 -0.53
CA SER A 379 -29.36 16.37 -1.18
C SER A 379 -28.08 17.09 -1.64
N LEU A 380 -26.91 16.66 -1.18
CA LEU A 380 -25.62 17.23 -1.60
C LEU A 380 -25.45 17.22 -3.13
N GLY A 381 -24.92 18.31 -3.66
CA GLY A 381 -24.57 18.48 -5.06
C GLY A 381 -23.18 17.94 -5.41
N ILE A 382 -22.81 18.06 -6.70
CA ILE A 382 -21.47 17.69 -7.17
C ILE A 382 -20.42 18.67 -6.60
N GLY A 383 -19.38 18.12 -6.00
CA GLY A 383 -18.34 18.94 -5.34
C GLY A 383 -18.81 19.55 -4.03
N GLU A 384 -19.81 18.94 -3.40
CA GLU A 384 -20.23 19.21 -2.03
C GLU A 384 -20.02 17.95 -1.18
N ALA A 385 -19.72 18.14 0.09
CA ALA A 385 -19.51 17.03 1.01
C ALA A 385 -19.88 17.40 2.45
N LEU A 386 -20.31 16.42 3.20
CA LEU A 386 -20.48 16.51 4.64
C LEU A 386 -19.15 16.12 5.31
N ILE A 387 -18.59 17.01 6.12
CA ILE A 387 -17.25 16.85 6.68
C ILE A 387 -17.29 16.90 8.21
N THR A 388 -16.53 16.01 8.82
CA THR A 388 -16.09 16.08 10.21
C THR A 388 -14.65 15.64 10.30
N ALA A 389 -13.88 16.27 11.17
CA ALA A 389 -12.44 16.02 11.34
C ALA A 389 -12.06 16.10 12.83
N LEU A 390 -10.79 15.90 13.10
CA LEU A 390 -10.22 16.20 14.41
C LEU A 390 -9.53 17.58 14.38
N ASN A 391 -9.82 18.42 15.35
CA ASN A 391 -9.08 19.66 15.55
C ASN A 391 -7.67 19.39 16.12
N GLU A 392 -6.84 20.42 16.28
CA GLU A 392 -5.46 20.29 16.78
C GLU A 392 -5.32 19.58 18.14
N LYS A 393 -6.39 19.57 18.94
CA LYS A 393 -6.45 18.88 20.24
C LYS A 393 -6.95 17.44 20.13
N GLY A 394 -7.27 16.98 18.91
CA GLY A 394 -7.83 15.64 18.68
C GLY A 394 -9.31 15.51 19.05
N ILE A 395 -10.04 16.62 19.17
CA ILE A 395 -11.47 16.65 19.46
C ILE A 395 -12.23 16.70 18.11
N PRO A 396 -13.31 15.92 17.94
CA PRO A 396 -14.13 15.99 16.74
C PRO A 396 -14.68 17.41 16.49
N THR A 397 -14.58 17.86 15.24
CA THR A 397 -15.16 19.15 14.80
C THR A 397 -16.67 19.02 14.64
N PRO A 398 -17.40 20.15 14.67
CA PRO A 398 -18.80 20.17 14.24
C PRO A 398 -18.96 19.60 12.83
N LEU A 399 -20.10 18.97 12.58
CA LEU A 399 -20.46 18.49 11.24
C LEU A 399 -20.69 19.69 10.33
N ALA A 400 -20.04 19.73 9.15
CA ALA A 400 -20.15 20.82 8.20
C ALA A 400 -20.48 20.32 6.80
N ALA A 401 -21.65 20.68 6.28
CA ALA A 401 -21.88 20.63 4.85
C ALA A 401 -20.97 21.64 4.17
N THR A 402 -20.18 21.22 3.21
CA THR A 402 -19.06 21.99 2.66
C THR A 402 -19.16 22.09 1.15
N TYR A 403 -19.14 23.31 0.63
CA TYR A 403 -18.91 23.59 -0.77
C TYR A 403 -17.41 23.52 -1.02
N LEU A 404 -16.94 22.45 -1.66
CA LEU A 404 -15.50 22.18 -1.82
C LEU A 404 -14.87 23.15 -2.83
N ARG A 405 -13.61 23.49 -2.62
CA ARG A 405 -12.79 24.21 -3.61
C ARG A 405 -12.57 23.35 -4.86
N ALA A 406 -12.17 23.94 -5.96
CA ALA A 406 -11.66 23.20 -7.10
C ALA A 406 -10.20 22.79 -6.88
N PRO A 407 -9.73 21.66 -7.45
CA PRO A 407 -8.31 21.30 -7.46
C PRO A 407 -7.48 22.37 -8.16
N MET A 408 -6.27 22.63 -7.67
CA MET A 408 -5.28 23.52 -8.30
C MET A 408 -4.66 22.88 -9.55
N THR A 409 -4.60 21.56 -9.55
CA THR A 409 -4.06 20.74 -10.63
C THR A 409 -5.14 20.37 -11.64
N ARG A 410 -4.71 19.85 -12.80
CA ARG A 410 -5.62 19.46 -13.88
C ARG A 410 -6.54 18.32 -13.46
N MET A 411 -7.85 18.49 -13.74
CA MET A 411 -8.87 17.48 -13.38
C MET A 411 -8.94 16.30 -14.36
N ASP A 412 -8.30 16.42 -15.51
CA ASP A 412 -8.21 15.37 -16.53
C ASP A 412 -6.87 14.64 -16.45
N ILE A 413 -6.74 13.50 -17.13
CA ILE A 413 -5.53 12.68 -17.17
C ILE A 413 -4.45 13.32 -18.04
N LEU A 414 -3.19 12.86 -17.89
CA LEU A 414 -2.10 13.18 -18.80
C LEU A 414 -2.33 12.52 -20.16
N VAL A 415 -1.99 13.25 -21.24
CA VAL A 415 -1.86 12.60 -22.55
C VAL A 415 -0.54 11.83 -22.64
N PRO A 416 -0.41 10.86 -23.59
CA PRO A 416 0.78 10.00 -23.67
C PRO A 416 2.10 10.75 -23.72
N ASP A 417 2.19 11.83 -24.51
CA ASP A 417 3.41 12.63 -24.65
C ASP A 417 3.81 13.33 -23.34
N GLU A 418 2.83 13.83 -22.58
CA GLU A 418 3.07 14.46 -21.26
C GLU A 418 3.55 13.42 -20.24
N MET A 419 3.00 12.20 -20.34
CA MET A 419 3.42 11.09 -19.50
C MET A 419 4.88 10.69 -19.81
N ASP A 420 5.25 10.59 -21.08
CA ASP A 420 6.61 10.28 -21.49
C ASP A 420 7.61 11.37 -21.05
N VAL A 421 7.22 12.65 -21.11
CA VAL A 421 8.04 13.75 -20.57
C VAL A 421 8.22 13.62 -19.06
N LEU A 422 7.17 13.26 -18.33
CA LEU A 422 7.25 13.09 -16.88
C LEU A 422 8.19 11.93 -16.50
N LEU A 423 8.08 10.80 -17.20
CA LEU A 423 8.91 9.63 -16.97
C LEU A 423 10.39 9.87 -17.32
N ASN A 424 10.67 10.54 -18.44
CA ASN A 424 12.03 10.87 -18.86
C ASN A 424 12.75 11.86 -17.91
N ASN A 425 12.01 12.57 -17.07
CA ASN A 425 12.57 13.48 -16.05
C ASN A 425 12.65 12.82 -14.66
N SER A 426 12.27 11.57 -14.52
CA SER A 426 12.29 10.86 -13.23
C SER A 426 13.71 10.39 -12.90
N GLU A 427 14.21 10.82 -11.74
CA GLU A 427 15.47 10.31 -11.19
C GLU A 427 15.36 8.85 -10.71
N LEU A 428 14.14 8.36 -10.43
CA LEU A 428 13.93 7.00 -9.95
C LEU A 428 13.87 5.97 -11.07
N ILE A 429 13.49 6.36 -12.28
CA ILE A 429 13.48 5.43 -13.42
C ILE A 429 14.88 4.89 -13.67
N ASP A 430 15.90 5.75 -13.68
CA ASP A 430 17.30 5.33 -13.87
C ASP A 430 17.78 4.33 -12.81
N ILE A 431 17.17 4.36 -11.62
CA ILE A 431 17.53 3.47 -10.50
C ILE A 431 16.79 2.12 -10.57
N TYR A 432 15.51 2.15 -10.98
CA TYR A 432 14.60 1.03 -10.82
C TYR A 432 14.12 0.38 -12.13
N GLU A 433 14.46 0.93 -13.31
CA GLU A 433 14.00 0.37 -14.60
C GLU A 433 14.72 -0.93 -14.94
N ASP A 434 16.07 -0.92 -14.85
CA ASP A 434 16.87 -2.07 -15.21
C ASP A 434 16.76 -3.18 -14.17
N THR A 435 16.56 -4.41 -14.63
CA THR A 435 16.66 -5.59 -13.78
C THR A 435 18.13 -5.94 -13.54
N ILE A 436 18.50 -6.08 -12.29
CA ILE A 436 19.82 -6.60 -11.91
C ILE A 436 19.73 -8.13 -11.87
N ASP A 437 20.46 -8.79 -12.76
CA ASP A 437 20.60 -10.24 -12.75
C ASP A 437 21.76 -10.60 -11.79
N ALA A 438 21.42 -10.69 -10.49
CA ALA A 438 22.37 -11.05 -9.45
C ALA A 438 22.40 -12.57 -9.26
N ASP A 439 23.53 -13.12 -8.78
CA ASP A 439 23.65 -14.54 -8.44
C ASP A 439 22.56 -14.93 -7.42
N SER A 440 21.53 -15.56 -7.89
CA SER A 440 20.35 -15.98 -7.12
C SER A 440 20.46 -17.43 -6.64
N ALA A 441 19.48 -17.86 -5.86
CA ALA A 441 19.36 -19.24 -5.46
C ALA A 441 19.31 -20.21 -6.67
N TYR A 442 18.77 -19.75 -7.79
CA TYR A 442 18.69 -20.54 -9.02
C TYR A 442 20.09 -20.84 -9.57
N GLU A 443 20.92 -19.84 -9.78
CA GLU A 443 22.29 -19.97 -10.30
C GLU A 443 23.18 -20.79 -9.36
N ILE A 444 23.15 -20.46 -8.07
CA ILE A 444 23.93 -21.18 -7.04
C ILE A 444 23.54 -22.66 -6.97
N LEU A 445 22.24 -22.97 -7.03
CA LEU A 445 21.78 -24.37 -7.01
C LEU A 445 22.07 -25.08 -8.33
N LYS A 446 21.96 -24.40 -9.46
CA LYS A 446 22.31 -24.94 -10.77
C LYS A 446 23.78 -25.35 -10.81
N GLU A 447 24.68 -24.49 -10.38
CA GLU A 447 26.12 -24.80 -10.28
C GLU A 447 26.39 -25.97 -9.32
N LYS A 448 25.75 -26.00 -8.15
CA LYS A 448 25.89 -27.12 -7.20
C LYS A 448 25.41 -28.44 -7.79
N ILE A 449 24.27 -28.45 -8.51
CA ILE A 449 23.72 -29.66 -9.14
C ILE A 449 24.66 -30.11 -10.29
N GLU A 450 25.14 -29.18 -11.12
CA GLU A 450 26.08 -29.51 -12.19
C GLU A 450 27.43 -30.03 -11.65
N ALA A 451 27.93 -29.43 -10.56
CA ALA A 451 29.14 -29.90 -9.89
C ALA A 451 28.95 -31.30 -9.27
N ALA A 452 27.79 -31.55 -8.66
CA ALA A 452 27.43 -32.87 -8.13
C ALA A 452 27.30 -33.90 -9.25
N GLY A 453 26.62 -33.56 -10.35
CA GLY A 453 26.50 -34.42 -11.52
C GLY A 453 27.85 -34.76 -12.19
N LYS A 454 28.76 -33.79 -12.26
CA LYS A 454 30.15 -34.01 -12.73
C LYS A 454 30.92 -34.92 -11.79
N LYS A 455 30.76 -34.79 -10.47
CA LYS A 455 31.38 -35.67 -9.47
C LYS A 455 30.81 -37.09 -9.58
N ASP A 456 29.52 -37.27 -9.67
CA ASP A 456 28.86 -38.57 -9.85
C ASP A 456 29.29 -39.25 -11.17
N HIS A 457 29.42 -38.46 -12.25
CA HIS A 457 29.92 -38.96 -13.50
C HIS A 457 31.40 -39.34 -13.44
N GLN A 458 32.21 -38.51 -12.77
CA GLN A 458 33.62 -38.85 -12.49
C GLN A 458 33.78 -40.03 -11.52
N GLU A 459 32.92 -40.17 -10.52
CA GLU A 459 32.90 -41.34 -9.66
C GLU A 459 32.42 -42.61 -10.36
N LYS A 460 31.44 -42.52 -11.26
CA LYS A 460 31.03 -43.64 -12.11
C LYS A 460 32.15 -44.04 -13.08
N ILE A 461 32.81 -43.09 -13.76
CA ILE A 461 34.00 -43.34 -14.58
C ILE A 461 35.14 -43.88 -13.71
N ARG A 462 35.32 -43.36 -12.46
CA ARG A 462 36.37 -43.79 -11.52
C ARG A 462 36.06 -45.15 -10.89
N LYS A 463 34.81 -45.51 -10.71
CA LYS A 463 34.36 -46.86 -10.32
C LYS A 463 34.51 -47.85 -11.50
N GLU A 464 34.30 -47.44 -12.72
CA GLU A 464 34.56 -48.21 -13.92
C GLU A 464 36.07 -48.33 -14.22
N THR A 465 36.89 -47.29 -13.90
CA THR A 465 38.38 -47.32 -14.04
C THR A 465 39.08 -47.82 -12.76
N ASN A 466 38.49 -47.77 -11.59
CA ASN A 466 39.07 -48.24 -10.31
C ASN A 466 38.88 -49.75 -10.02
N THR A 467 38.46 -50.51 -11.05
CA THR A 467 38.89 -51.93 -11.13
C THR A 467 40.38 -52.04 -11.36
N ILE A 468 41.06 -50.93 -11.66
CA ILE A 468 42.52 -50.85 -11.90
C ILE A 468 43.05 -49.60 -11.16
N HIS A 469 43.73 -49.83 -10.03
CA HIS A 469 44.60 -48.92 -9.25
C HIS A 469 44.00 -48.00 -8.18
N ARG A 470 44.27 -48.41 -6.95
CA ARG A 470 44.32 -47.63 -5.67
C ARG A 470 45.42 -46.57 -5.71
N ARG A 471 45.14 -45.35 -5.29
CA ARG A 471 45.83 -44.54 -4.26
C ARG A 471 45.88 -43.02 -4.51
N ARG A 472 45.55 -42.32 -3.43
CA ARG A 472 46.09 -41.05 -2.86
C ARG A 472 45.50 -39.70 -3.27
N SER A 473 44.81 -39.11 -2.28
CA SER A 473 44.87 -37.79 -1.58
C SER A 473 45.21 -36.52 -2.40
N GLU A 474 44.51 -35.44 -2.29
CA GLU A 474 44.52 -34.39 -1.28
C GLU A 474 43.64 -33.17 -1.61
N LYS A 475 43.17 -32.59 -0.59
CA LYS A 475 42.58 -31.33 -0.19
C LYS A 475 42.73 -30.05 -1.02
N SER A 476 41.65 -29.22 -0.87
CA SER A 476 41.65 -27.77 -0.68
C SER A 476 41.71 -26.86 -1.89
N THR A 477 40.67 -26.07 -2.08
CA THR A 477 40.76 -24.58 -1.96
C THR A 477 39.38 -23.97 -2.16
N PHE A 478 38.82 -23.41 -1.11
CA PHE A 478 37.66 -22.55 -1.16
C PHE A 478 38.00 -21.35 -0.28
N GLU A 479 38.51 -20.31 -0.89
CA GLU A 479 38.54 -18.96 -0.33
C GLU A 479 38.85 -17.98 -1.47
N THR A 480 38.05 -16.98 -1.58
CA THR A 480 38.25 -15.76 -2.35
C THR A 480 37.24 -15.58 -3.48
N ILE A 481 36.06 -15.10 -3.14
CA ILE A 481 35.25 -14.09 -3.89
C ILE A 481 34.08 -13.73 -2.97
N SER A 482 34.21 -12.70 -2.17
CA SER A 482 33.08 -12.12 -1.41
C SER A 482 33.52 -10.86 -0.68
N GLN A 483 33.61 -9.73 -1.33
CA GLN A 483 33.84 -8.49 -0.57
C GLN A 483 33.09 -7.22 -1.01
N ASN A 484 32.30 -7.17 -2.07
CA ASN A 484 31.73 -5.89 -2.50
C ASN A 484 30.20 -5.74 -2.40
N THR A 485 29.46 -6.79 -2.07
CA THR A 485 27.97 -6.72 -1.95
C THR A 485 27.49 -6.72 -0.49
N MET A 486 28.38 -6.98 0.48
CA MET A 486 28.01 -7.23 1.89
C MET A 486 27.53 -6.00 2.68
N VAL A 487 27.95 -4.80 2.34
CA VAL A 487 27.72 -3.63 3.21
C VAL A 487 26.30 -3.07 3.08
N ARG A 488 25.68 -3.15 1.91
CA ARG A 488 24.27 -2.76 1.73
C ARG A 488 23.26 -3.82 2.22
N GLN A 489 23.65 -5.10 2.21
CA GLN A 489 22.78 -6.19 2.68
C GLN A 489 22.60 -6.26 4.21
N VAL A 490 23.57 -5.83 5.01
CA VAL A 490 23.52 -5.94 6.49
C VAL A 490 22.44 -5.01 7.08
N GLY A 491 22.27 -3.80 6.56
CA GLY A 491 21.21 -2.88 6.99
C GLY A 491 19.80 -3.39 6.66
N ARG A 492 19.64 -3.99 5.48
CA ARG A 492 18.36 -4.55 5.03
C ARG A 492 17.95 -5.83 5.75
N THR A 493 18.91 -6.63 6.23
CA THR A 493 18.63 -7.89 6.94
C THR A 493 17.97 -7.66 8.30
N LEU A 494 18.36 -6.60 9.02
CA LEU A 494 17.72 -6.24 10.31
C LEU A 494 16.28 -5.73 10.12
N ALA A 495 16.02 -4.94 9.10
CA ALA A 495 14.66 -4.51 8.75
C ALA A 495 13.77 -5.70 8.32
N ARG A 496 14.36 -6.67 7.59
CA ARG A 496 13.68 -7.91 7.15
C ARG A 496 13.26 -8.79 8.33
N GLU A 497 14.09 -8.95 9.35
CA GLU A 497 13.71 -9.70 10.55
C GLU A 497 12.63 -9.01 11.37
N LEU A 498 12.62 -7.67 11.40
CA LEU A 498 11.57 -6.88 12.04
C LEU A 498 10.22 -7.04 11.31
N VAL A 499 10.19 -7.00 9.98
CA VAL A 499 8.95 -7.26 9.20
C VAL A 499 8.47 -8.69 9.41
N ARG A 500 9.37 -9.67 9.38
CA ARG A 500 9.03 -11.08 9.65
C ARG A 500 8.52 -11.29 11.07
N GLY A 501 9.18 -10.69 12.07
CA GLY A 501 8.79 -10.75 13.49
C GLY A 501 7.47 -10.02 13.74
N PHE A 502 7.26 -8.87 13.13
CA PHE A 502 6.06 -8.07 13.27
C PHE A 502 4.81 -8.77 12.70
N LEU A 503 4.91 -9.37 11.52
CA LEU A 503 3.81 -10.16 10.94
C LEU A 503 3.51 -11.43 11.77
N GLY A 504 4.51 -11.98 12.47
CA GLY A 504 4.33 -13.06 13.43
C GLY A 504 3.62 -12.62 14.71
N VAL A 505 3.89 -11.42 15.21
CA VAL A 505 3.25 -10.82 16.41
C VAL A 505 1.80 -10.40 16.11
N LEU A 506 1.48 -10.06 14.87
CA LEU A 506 0.11 -9.70 14.43
C LEU A 506 -0.88 -10.89 14.40
N GLY A 507 -0.59 -11.96 15.10
CA GLY A 507 -1.59 -13.00 15.40
C GLY A 507 -1.58 -14.22 14.47
N VAL A 508 -0.49 -14.51 13.78
CA VAL A 508 -0.30 -15.82 13.15
C VAL A 508 0.26 -16.81 14.18
N SER A 509 -0.47 -17.02 15.25
CA SER A 509 -0.19 -18.12 16.17
C SER A 509 -0.82 -19.41 15.63
N THR A 510 0.00 -20.34 15.27
CA THR A 510 -0.36 -21.73 14.94
C THR A 510 -0.72 -22.51 16.21
N THR A 511 -1.74 -22.09 16.94
CA THR A 511 -2.26 -22.90 18.05
C THR A 511 -3.61 -23.48 17.69
N THR A 512 -3.57 -24.68 17.18
CA THR A 512 -4.71 -25.59 17.07
C THR A 512 -5.35 -25.77 18.45
N LYS A 513 -6.54 -25.21 18.69
CA LYS A 513 -7.39 -25.63 19.82
C LYS A 513 -7.76 -27.10 19.64
N ARG A 514 -7.11 -27.98 20.40
CA ARG A 514 -7.51 -29.35 20.56
C ARG A 514 -8.93 -29.38 21.12
N ARG A 515 -9.92 -29.75 20.29
CA ARG A 515 -11.26 -30.10 20.73
C ARG A 515 -11.16 -31.33 21.62
N LYS A 516 -11.33 -31.19 22.94
CA LYS A 516 -11.58 -32.30 23.84
C LYS A 516 -12.94 -32.91 23.47
N ARG A 517 -12.93 -34.13 22.95
CA ARG A 517 -14.12 -35.00 22.94
C ARG A 517 -14.44 -35.35 24.40
N LYS A 518 -15.63 -34.99 24.86
CA LYS A 518 -16.25 -35.59 26.04
C LYS A 518 -16.90 -36.90 25.61
N TYR A 519 -16.55 -37.97 26.30
CA TYR A 519 -17.34 -39.18 26.38
C TYR A 519 -18.59 -38.92 27.21
#